data_8f81be3ef550c195621ceb30c664c953
#
_entry.id   8f81be3ef550c195621ceb30c664c953
#
_cell.length_a   1.000
_cell.length_b   1.000
_cell.length_c   1.000
_cell.angle_alpha   90.00
_cell.angle_beta   90.00
_cell.angle_gamma   90.00
#
_symmetry.space_group_name_H-M   'P 1'
#
loop_
_entity.id
_entity.type
_entity.pdbx_description
1 polymer ?
#
loop_
_entity_poly.entity_id
_entity_poly.type
_entity_poly.pdbx_seq_one_letter_code
_entity_poly.pdbx_strand_id
1 'polypeptide(L)'
;MQKKGLIIAIAGKGGTGKTVIAALMLKFLTATGRERVLAIDADPATSLPSALGVTVQKTIGDIREEIASPSQVAYSASMPTDLLIEYKLEEILVKMPRFSVLAMGRPEGPGCYCLVNDMLRHFIDKLASRFSTIVIDCEAGLEHLSRRTTRDVDTLLVVSDPTKRGIDTAAAIKRLAEKLQINVQRIYLVVNKVTEDEDVQRVLPELVRSSGLELAGLVPEDEQIRAYDLVGKPILELPADSKAVVAMKVICEKVCLW
;
A
#
# COMPACT_ATOMS: atom_id res chain seq x y z
N MET A 1 -5.04 15.89 22.18
CA MET A 1 -4.26 15.48 20.99
C MET A 1 -5.07 14.43 20.26
N GLN A 2 -5.49 14.68 19.01
CA GLN A 2 -6.12 13.65 18.19
C GLN A 2 -5.08 12.54 17.95
N LYS A 3 -5.47 11.29 18.19
CA LYS A 3 -4.60 10.13 17.99
C LYS A 3 -4.36 10.01 16.46
N LYS A 4 -3.11 10.15 16.03
CA LYS A 4 -2.70 9.97 14.64
C LYS A 4 -3.06 8.54 14.20
N GLY A 5 -3.61 8.38 13.01
CA GLY A 5 -3.92 7.05 12.46
C GLY A 5 -2.64 6.22 12.23
N LEU A 6 -2.76 4.91 12.34
CA LEU A 6 -1.69 3.96 12.03
C LEU A 6 -1.42 3.94 10.52
N ILE A 7 -0.18 4.20 10.11
CA ILE A 7 0.24 4.18 8.70
C ILE A 7 1.08 2.93 8.43
N ILE A 8 0.59 2.06 7.57
CA ILE A 8 1.25 0.83 7.13
C ILE A 8 1.56 0.95 5.65
N ALA A 9 2.84 0.92 5.30
CA ALA A 9 3.28 0.89 3.91
C ALA A 9 3.71 -0.53 3.53
N ILE A 10 3.36 -0.96 2.31
CA ILE A 10 3.67 -2.27 1.77
C ILE A 10 4.58 -2.07 0.56
N ALA A 11 5.82 -2.49 0.68
CA ALA A 11 6.84 -2.37 -0.36
C ALA A 11 7.43 -3.75 -0.72
N GLY A 12 8.16 -3.83 -1.82
CA GLY A 12 8.77 -5.08 -2.25
C GLY A 12 9.04 -5.08 -3.75
N LYS A 13 9.76 -6.08 -4.24
CA LYS A 13 10.05 -6.26 -5.67
C LYS A 13 8.75 -6.40 -6.47
N GLY A 14 8.78 -6.01 -7.74
CA GLY A 14 7.69 -6.25 -8.69
C GLY A 14 7.31 -7.75 -8.75
N GLY A 15 6.01 -8.05 -8.74
CA GLY A 15 5.49 -9.43 -8.84
C GLY A 15 5.46 -10.23 -7.52
N THR A 16 5.91 -9.69 -6.39
CA THR A 16 5.87 -10.39 -5.09
C THR A 16 4.47 -10.48 -4.46
N GLY A 17 3.47 -9.78 -5.03
CA GLY A 17 2.09 -9.81 -4.56
C GLY A 17 1.76 -8.74 -3.51
N LYS A 18 2.44 -7.59 -3.52
CA LYS A 18 2.16 -6.45 -2.62
C LYS A 18 0.69 -6.08 -2.58
N THR A 19 0.07 -5.88 -3.75
CA THR A 19 -1.35 -5.53 -3.89
C THR A 19 -2.27 -6.57 -3.27
N VAL A 20 -1.97 -7.86 -3.42
CA VAL A 20 -2.72 -8.94 -2.78
C VAL A 20 -2.59 -8.86 -1.26
N ILE A 21 -1.38 -8.64 -0.73
CA ILE A 21 -1.15 -8.47 0.71
C ILE A 21 -1.89 -7.23 1.23
N ALA A 22 -1.90 -6.12 0.49
CA ALA A 22 -2.66 -4.92 0.84
C ALA A 22 -4.17 -5.20 0.90
N ALA A 23 -4.72 -5.89 -0.09
CA ALA A 23 -6.13 -6.25 -0.14
C ALA A 23 -6.52 -7.23 0.99
N LEU A 24 -5.69 -8.24 1.28
CA LEU A 24 -5.91 -9.17 2.40
C LEU A 24 -5.83 -8.46 3.76
N MET A 25 -4.90 -7.52 3.93
CA MET A 25 -4.83 -6.69 5.13
C MET A 25 -6.09 -5.85 5.30
N LEU A 26 -6.58 -5.23 4.23
CA LEU A 26 -7.81 -4.45 4.25
C LEU A 26 -9.01 -5.34 4.61
N LYS A 27 -9.08 -6.56 4.07
CA LYS A 27 -10.10 -7.56 4.43
C LYS A 27 -10.10 -7.83 5.93
N PHE A 28 -8.93 -8.06 6.54
CA PHE A 28 -8.81 -8.27 7.98
C PHE A 28 -9.26 -7.04 8.78
N LEU A 29 -8.76 -5.86 8.44
CA LEU A 29 -9.07 -4.61 9.17
C LEU A 29 -10.58 -4.32 9.15
N THR A 30 -11.24 -4.51 8.01
CA THR A 30 -12.68 -4.29 7.87
C THR A 30 -13.52 -5.36 8.56
N ALA A 31 -13.03 -6.61 8.63
CA ALA A 31 -13.69 -7.70 9.34
C ALA A 31 -13.61 -7.57 10.87
N THR A 32 -12.53 -6.97 11.40
CA THR A 32 -12.34 -6.74 12.84
C THR A 32 -13.08 -5.52 13.37
N GLY A 33 -13.91 -4.87 12.55
CA GLY A 33 -14.68 -3.69 12.95
C GLY A 33 -13.86 -2.42 13.07
N ARG A 34 -12.64 -2.37 12.53
CA ARG A 34 -11.90 -1.11 12.46
C ARG A 34 -12.62 -0.13 11.55
N GLU A 35 -12.98 0.98 12.12
CA GLU A 35 -13.62 2.09 11.41
C GLU A 35 -12.57 3.00 10.78
N ARG A 36 -13.00 3.74 9.74
CA ARG A 36 -12.18 4.76 9.07
C ARG A 36 -10.83 4.21 8.59
N VAL A 37 -10.88 3.12 7.79
CA VAL A 37 -9.71 2.56 7.10
C VAL A 37 -9.58 3.21 5.73
N LEU A 38 -8.37 3.61 5.36
CA LEU A 38 -8.03 4.13 4.03
C LEU A 38 -7.04 3.19 3.35
N ALA A 39 -7.35 2.79 2.12
CA ALA A 39 -6.43 2.14 1.20
C ALA A 39 -5.90 3.17 0.21
N ILE A 40 -4.60 3.26 0.08
CA ILE A 40 -3.93 4.12 -0.90
C ILE A 40 -3.19 3.24 -1.90
N ASP A 41 -3.52 3.38 -3.17
CA ASP A 41 -2.73 2.84 -4.27
C ASP A 41 -1.70 3.88 -4.69
N ALA A 42 -0.45 3.65 -4.36
CA ALA A 42 0.67 4.51 -4.71
C ALA A 42 1.48 3.94 -5.92
N ASP A 43 0.89 2.99 -6.66
CA ASP A 43 1.45 2.48 -7.91
C ASP A 43 0.75 3.18 -9.09
N PRO A 44 1.49 3.75 -10.05
CA PRO A 44 0.91 4.32 -11.26
C PRO A 44 0.05 3.35 -12.09
N ALA A 45 0.24 2.04 -11.92
CA ALA A 45 -0.55 1.01 -12.60
C ALA A 45 -1.98 0.86 -12.03
N THR A 46 -2.25 1.40 -10.85
CA THR A 46 -3.57 1.47 -10.20
C THR A 46 -4.25 0.10 -10.10
N SER A 47 -3.54 -0.87 -9.53
CA SER A 47 -4.00 -2.27 -9.44
C SER A 47 -4.81 -2.58 -8.18
N LEU A 48 -4.60 -1.84 -7.09
CA LEU A 48 -5.27 -2.07 -5.81
C LEU A 48 -6.80 -1.87 -5.88
N PRO A 49 -7.35 -0.81 -6.53
CA PRO A 49 -8.79 -0.66 -6.67
C PRO A 49 -9.45 -1.88 -7.32
N SER A 50 -8.87 -2.41 -8.39
CA SER A 50 -9.37 -3.62 -9.06
C SER A 50 -9.36 -4.82 -8.12
N ALA A 51 -8.27 -5.05 -7.39
CA ALA A 51 -8.16 -6.13 -6.40
C ALA A 51 -9.20 -6.00 -5.25
N LEU A 52 -9.68 -4.79 -4.99
CA LEU A 52 -10.72 -4.50 -4.00
C LEU A 52 -12.14 -4.50 -4.58
N GLY A 53 -12.31 -4.63 -5.90
CA GLY A 53 -13.61 -4.51 -6.58
C GLY A 53 -14.17 -3.08 -6.57
N VAL A 54 -13.29 -2.08 -6.58
CA VAL A 54 -13.66 -0.66 -6.51
C VAL A 54 -13.34 0.01 -7.85
N THR A 55 -14.30 0.76 -8.38
CA THR A 55 -14.07 1.60 -9.55
C THR A 55 -13.61 2.99 -9.10
N VAL A 56 -12.43 3.38 -9.53
CA VAL A 56 -11.90 4.73 -9.35
C VAL A 56 -12.13 5.51 -10.63
N GLN A 57 -12.86 6.62 -10.54
CA GLN A 57 -13.16 7.47 -11.70
C GLN A 57 -12.08 8.54 -11.92
N LYS A 58 -11.38 8.93 -10.86
CA LYS A 58 -10.42 10.02 -10.88
C LYS A 58 -9.28 9.75 -9.90
N THR A 59 -8.07 10.08 -10.30
CA THR A 59 -6.83 9.84 -9.56
C THR A 59 -6.12 11.15 -9.19
N ILE A 60 -5.07 11.09 -8.40
CA ILE A 60 -4.20 12.24 -8.12
C ILE A 60 -3.54 12.75 -9.41
N GLY A 61 -3.19 11.82 -10.34
CA GLY A 61 -2.64 12.18 -11.64
C GLY A 61 -3.58 13.06 -12.45
N ASP A 62 -4.88 12.72 -12.49
CA ASP A 62 -5.90 13.50 -13.17
C ASP A 62 -6.07 14.90 -12.56
N ILE A 63 -6.08 14.99 -11.23
CA ILE A 63 -6.13 16.28 -10.52
C ILE A 63 -4.94 17.16 -10.85
N ARG A 64 -3.74 16.59 -10.93
CA ARG A 64 -2.55 17.33 -11.32
C ARG A 64 -2.68 17.92 -12.72
N GLU A 65 -3.23 17.17 -13.67
CA GLU A 65 -3.45 17.64 -15.04
C GLU A 65 -4.51 18.74 -15.12
N GLU A 66 -5.59 18.58 -14.36
CA GLU A 66 -6.61 19.62 -14.28
C GLU A 66 -6.04 20.93 -13.75
N ILE A 67 -5.30 20.89 -12.63
CA ILE A 67 -4.70 22.10 -12.03
C ILE A 67 -3.69 22.75 -13.00
N ALA A 68 -2.98 21.96 -13.81
CA ALA A 68 -2.02 22.46 -14.79
C ALA A 68 -2.69 23.06 -16.05
N SER A 69 -3.99 22.84 -16.25
CA SER A 69 -4.69 23.36 -17.43
C SER A 69 -4.89 24.88 -17.38
N PRO A 70 -4.73 25.61 -18.49
CA PRO A 70 -4.86 27.08 -18.52
C PRO A 70 -6.22 27.60 -18.00
N SER A 71 -7.29 26.85 -18.22
CA SER A 71 -8.64 27.20 -17.78
C SER A 71 -8.82 27.11 -16.26
N GLN A 72 -8.07 26.24 -15.58
CA GLN A 72 -8.15 26.03 -14.15
C GLN A 72 -7.16 26.87 -13.35
N VAL A 73 -6.07 27.33 -13.98
CA VAL A 73 -5.06 28.21 -13.32
C VAL A 73 -5.71 29.51 -12.81
N ALA A 74 -6.60 30.11 -13.59
CA ALA A 74 -7.32 31.32 -13.18
C ALA A 74 -8.28 31.10 -11.99
N TYR A 75 -8.95 29.94 -11.96
CA TYR A 75 -9.88 29.56 -10.89
C TYR A 75 -9.13 29.20 -9.60
N SER A 76 -8.06 28.41 -9.71
CA SER A 76 -7.24 28.02 -8.55
C SER A 76 -6.50 29.20 -7.92
N ALA A 77 -6.17 30.24 -8.69
CA ALA A 77 -5.52 31.45 -8.17
C ALA A 77 -6.43 32.28 -7.24
N SER A 78 -7.75 32.09 -7.30
CA SER A 78 -8.73 32.79 -6.45
C SER A 78 -9.08 32.07 -5.15
N MET A 79 -8.68 30.80 -4.99
CA MET A 79 -8.97 29.96 -3.83
C MET A 79 -7.72 29.73 -2.97
N PRO A 80 -7.81 29.81 -1.63
CA PRO A 80 -6.71 29.39 -0.76
C PRO A 80 -6.28 27.95 -1.07
N THR A 81 -4.97 27.74 -1.17
CA THR A 81 -4.38 26.44 -1.57
C THR A 81 -4.87 25.27 -0.71
N ASP A 82 -5.01 25.48 0.60
CA ASP A 82 -5.50 24.42 1.51
C ASP A 82 -6.95 24.01 1.22
N LEU A 83 -7.80 24.99 0.88
CA LEU A 83 -9.20 24.71 0.54
C LEU A 83 -9.32 24.01 -0.82
N LEU A 84 -8.49 24.39 -1.78
CA LEU A 84 -8.42 23.72 -3.08
C LEU A 84 -7.97 22.25 -2.92
N ILE A 85 -6.96 21.99 -2.11
CA ILE A 85 -6.47 20.65 -1.81
C ILE A 85 -7.56 19.81 -1.16
N GLU A 86 -8.29 20.35 -0.19
CA GLU A 86 -9.41 19.64 0.47
C GLU A 86 -10.54 19.32 -0.50
N TYR A 87 -10.93 20.27 -1.33
CA TYR A 87 -11.95 20.07 -2.36
C TYR A 87 -11.55 18.97 -3.35
N LYS A 88 -10.32 19.04 -3.86
CA LYS A 88 -9.79 18.06 -4.80
C LYS A 88 -9.63 16.67 -4.17
N LEU A 89 -9.26 16.58 -2.89
CA LEU A 89 -9.19 15.34 -2.16
C LEU A 89 -10.56 14.66 -2.03
N GLU A 90 -11.61 15.43 -1.70
CA GLU A 90 -12.99 14.90 -1.61
C GLU A 90 -13.50 14.40 -2.97
N GLU A 91 -13.03 15.00 -4.07
CA GLU A 91 -13.41 14.63 -5.44
C GLU A 91 -12.87 13.24 -5.85
N ILE A 92 -11.66 12.89 -5.39
CA ILE A 92 -10.99 11.63 -5.78
C ILE A 92 -11.07 10.53 -4.72
N LEU A 93 -11.53 10.84 -3.51
CA LEU A 93 -11.67 9.87 -2.44
C LEU A 93 -12.92 9.01 -2.65
N VAL A 94 -12.72 7.76 -3.06
CA VAL A 94 -13.82 6.80 -3.21
C VAL A 94 -14.21 6.25 -1.84
N LYS A 95 -15.45 6.53 -1.41
CA LYS A 95 -15.99 6.11 -0.11
C LYS A 95 -16.78 4.82 -0.27
N MET A 96 -16.34 3.76 0.41
CA MET A 96 -17.03 2.47 0.52
C MET A 96 -17.64 2.33 1.93
N PRO A 97 -18.58 1.41 2.17
CA PRO A 97 -19.23 1.27 3.48
C PRO A 97 -18.29 1.04 4.66
N ARG A 98 -17.14 0.40 4.45
CA ARG A 98 -16.20 0.02 5.52
C ARG A 98 -14.80 0.60 5.39
N PHE A 99 -14.48 1.18 4.23
CA PHE A 99 -13.16 1.76 3.94
C PHE A 99 -13.29 2.82 2.87
N SER A 100 -12.22 3.57 2.64
CA SER A 100 -12.10 4.47 1.50
C SER A 100 -10.89 4.10 0.66
N VAL A 101 -10.90 4.51 -0.60
CA VAL A 101 -9.79 4.26 -1.54
C VAL A 101 -9.33 5.57 -2.15
N LEU A 102 -8.03 5.74 -2.25
CA LEU A 102 -7.36 6.81 -2.97
C LEU A 102 -6.36 6.20 -3.94
N ALA A 103 -6.38 6.59 -5.20
CA ALA A 103 -5.43 6.11 -6.20
C ALA A 103 -4.54 7.24 -6.71
N MET A 104 -3.22 6.94 -6.81
CA MET A 104 -2.26 7.87 -7.35
C MET A 104 -2.45 8.08 -8.84
N GLY A 105 -2.64 7.02 -9.59
CA GLY A 105 -2.78 7.06 -11.05
C GLY A 105 -1.52 7.51 -11.78
N ARG A 106 -1.60 7.53 -13.10
CA ARG A 106 -0.52 7.95 -13.99
C ARG A 106 -0.90 9.27 -14.66
N PRO A 107 -0.10 10.35 -14.51
CA PRO A 107 -0.30 11.54 -15.30
C PRO A 107 -0.01 11.23 -16.79
N GLU A 108 -0.88 11.67 -17.71
CA GLU A 108 -0.73 11.43 -19.16
C GLU A 108 0.25 12.40 -19.84
N GLY A 109 0.55 13.54 -19.20
CA GLY A 109 1.40 14.59 -19.76
C GLY A 109 2.90 14.39 -19.55
N PRO A 110 3.76 15.09 -20.32
CA PRO A 110 5.18 15.10 -20.04
C PRO A 110 5.45 15.76 -18.69
N GLY A 111 6.16 15.06 -17.82
CA GLY A 111 6.54 15.61 -16.52
C GLY A 111 7.01 14.54 -15.55
N CYS A 112 7.68 15.02 -14.51
CA CYS A 112 8.17 14.17 -13.43
C CYS A 112 7.00 13.77 -12.51
N TYR A 113 7.00 12.52 -12.04
CA TYR A 113 6.11 12.04 -10.96
C TYR A 113 6.30 12.80 -9.64
N CYS A 114 7.30 13.67 -9.54
CA CYS A 114 7.60 14.44 -8.33
C CYS A 114 6.40 15.24 -7.83
N LEU A 115 5.64 15.89 -8.73
CA LEU A 115 4.45 16.67 -8.34
C LEU A 115 3.31 15.78 -7.85
N VAL A 116 3.08 14.63 -8.49
CA VAL A 116 2.05 13.66 -8.07
C VAL A 116 2.41 13.09 -6.70
N ASN A 117 3.69 12.78 -6.49
CA ASN A 117 4.18 12.31 -5.20
C ASN A 117 4.06 13.38 -4.10
N ASP A 118 4.32 14.64 -4.42
CA ASP A 118 4.16 15.76 -3.48
C ASP A 118 2.68 15.97 -3.12
N MET A 119 1.76 15.85 -4.08
CA MET A 119 0.32 15.90 -3.83
C MET A 119 -0.13 14.71 -2.98
N LEU A 120 0.32 13.49 -3.30
CA LEU A 120 0.03 12.31 -2.50
C LEU A 120 0.46 12.49 -1.05
N ARG A 121 1.65 13.04 -0.81
CA ARG A 121 2.11 13.35 0.56
C ARG A 121 1.18 14.32 1.27
N HIS A 122 0.81 15.42 0.64
CA HIS A 122 -0.11 16.40 1.23
C HIS A 122 -1.47 15.76 1.56
N PHE A 123 -1.97 14.88 0.69
CA PHE A 123 -3.20 14.15 0.95
C PHE A 123 -3.07 13.18 2.11
N ILE A 124 -1.96 12.42 2.20
CA ILE A 124 -1.70 11.52 3.33
C ILE A 124 -1.64 12.31 4.65
N ASP A 125 -0.94 13.44 4.69
CA ASP A 125 -0.84 14.28 5.89
C ASP A 125 -2.21 14.80 6.35
N LYS A 126 -3.06 15.23 5.41
CA LYS A 126 -4.45 15.67 5.70
C LYS A 126 -5.34 14.50 6.14
N LEU A 127 -5.19 13.33 5.52
CA LEU A 127 -6.00 12.14 5.80
C LEU A 127 -5.57 11.41 7.09
N ALA A 128 -4.32 11.54 7.52
CA ALA A 128 -3.80 10.87 8.71
C ALA A 128 -4.55 11.23 10.01
N SER A 129 -5.20 12.37 10.07
CA SER A 129 -6.08 12.76 11.18
C SER A 129 -7.53 12.28 11.03
N ARG A 130 -7.95 11.93 9.82
CA ARG A 130 -9.34 11.53 9.48
C ARG A 130 -9.55 10.02 9.55
N PHE A 131 -8.49 9.24 9.34
CA PHE A 131 -8.53 7.78 9.30
C PHE A 131 -7.77 7.17 10.48
N SER A 132 -8.30 6.06 11.01
CA SER A 132 -7.66 5.33 12.12
C SER A 132 -6.52 4.43 11.63
N THR A 133 -6.60 3.99 10.38
CA THR A 133 -5.57 3.16 9.73
C THR A 133 -5.48 3.52 8.25
N ILE A 134 -4.26 3.68 7.76
CA ILE A 134 -3.95 3.91 6.35
C ILE A 134 -3.04 2.78 5.88
N VAL A 135 -3.45 2.07 4.83
CA VAL A 135 -2.67 1.03 4.16
C VAL A 135 -2.23 1.57 2.81
N ILE A 136 -0.94 1.62 2.56
CA ILE A 136 -0.35 2.14 1.33
C ILE A 136 0.27 0.98 0.53
N ASP A 137 -0.28 0.67 -0.64
CA ASP A 137 0.33 -0.23 -1.61
C ASP A 137 1.34 0.55 -2.45
N CYS A 138 2.62 0.27 -2.26
CA CYS A 138 3.69 0.99 -2.94
C CYS A 138 4.09 0.30 -4.24
N GLU A 139 4.54 1.07 -5.22
CA GLU A 139 5.25 0.57 -6.39
C GLU A 139 6.50 -0.24 -5.99
N ALA A 140 7.15 -0.89 -6.95
CA ALA A 140 8.42 -1.57 -6.71
C ALA A 140 9.51 -0.56 -6.34
N GLY A 141 9.81 -0.42 -5.04
CA GLY A 141 10.77 0.52 -4.51
C GLY A 141 10.25 1.35 -3.32
N LEU A 142 11.01 2.35 -2.91
CA LEU A 142 10.67 3.27 -1.81
C LEU A 142 10.63 4.73 -2.27
N GLU A 143 10.60 4.99 -3.57
CA GLU A 143 10.63 6.35 -4.14
C GLU A 143 9.48 7.19 -3.62
N HIS A 144 8.31 6.56 -3.44
CA HIS A 144 7.09 7.19 -2.91
C HIS A 144 7.14 7.38 -1.39
N LEU A 145 8.00 6.64 -0.69
CA LEU A 145 8.22 6.75 0.77
C LEU A 145 9.45 7.59 1.13
N SER A 146 10.12 8.20 0.14
CA SER A 146 11.27 9.05 0.39
C SER A 146 10.89 10.26 1.27
N ARG A 147 11.89 10.99 1.82
CA ARG A 147 11.70 12.20 2.64
C ARG A 147 10.67 13.21 2.10
N ARG A 148 10.28 13.04 0.82
CA ARG A 148 9.34 13.94 0.13
C ARG A 148 7.91 13.41 0.08
N THR A 149 7.64 12.14 0.45
CA THR A 149 6.32 11.52 0.27
C THR A 149 5.62 11.07 1.54
N THR A 150 6.34 10.71 2.62
CA THR A 150 5.71 10.39 3.92
C THR A 150 6.66 10.75 5.05
N ARG A 151 6.22 11.52 6.03
CA ARG A 151 7.05 11.90 7.18
C ARG A 151 7.22 10.77 8.20
N ASP A 152 6.20 9.96 8.41
CA ASP A 152 6.17 8.92 9.42
C ASP A 152 5.38 7.72 8.89
N VAL A 153 6.02 6.58 8.75
CA VAL A 153 5.40 5.29 8.52
C VAL A 153 5.55 4.49 9.81
N ASP A 154 4.44 4.09 10.41
CA ASP A 154 4.53 3.32 11.66
C ASP A 154 5.07 1.91 11.36
N THR A 155 4.59 1.28 10.28
CA THR A 155 5.03 -0.05 9.87
C THR A 155 5.32 -0.12 8.37
N LEU A 156 6.49 -0.61 8.01
CA LEU A 156 6.85 -0.99 6.65
C LEU A 156 6.84 -2.51 6.54
N LEU A 157 5.92 -3.05 5.74
CA LEU A 157 5.90 -4.45 5.36
C LEU A 157 6.69 -4.62 4.05
N VAL A 158 7.78 -5.34 4.11
CA VAL A 158 8.56 -5.69 2.92
C VAL A 158 8.13 -7.07 2.45
N VAL A 159 7.47 -7.12 1.29
CA VAL A 159 6.94 -8.35 0.70
C VAL A 159 7.96 -8.95 -0.26
N SER A 160 8.28 -10.22 -0.06
CA SER A 160 9.18 -11.02 -0.89
C SER A 160 8.51 -12.31 -1.35
N ASP A 161 8.99 -12.88 -2.45
CA ASP A 161 8.81 -14.29 -2.77
C ASP A 161 9.83 -15.15 -1.98
N PRO A 162 9.67 -16.50 -1.92
CA PRO A 162 10.55 -17.37 -1.14
C PRO A 162 11.90 -17.66 -1.84
N THR A 163 12.35 -16.79 -2.74
CA THR A 163 13.62 -16.94 -3.45
C THR A 163 14.75 -16.15 -2.78
N LYS A 164 15.98 -16.64 -2.95
CA LYS A 164 17.17 -15.89 -2.50
C LYS A 164 17.18 -14.45 -3.03
N ARG A 165 16.90 -14.25 -4.32
CA ARG A 165 16.88 -12.92 -4.93
C ARG A 165 15.77 -12.03 -4.35
N GLY A 166 14.60 -12.61 -4.06
CA GLY A 166 13.51 -11.90 -3.40
C GLY A 166 13.91 -11.41 -2.01
N ILE A 167 14.44 -12.30 -1.20
CA ILE A 167 14.90 -12.00 0.18
C ILE A 167 16.05 -10.98 0.17
N ASP A 168 17.04 -11.12 -0.72
CA ASP A 168 18.13 -10.15 -0.86
C ASP A 168 17.60 -8.75 -1.25
N THR A 169 16.58 -8.70 -2.11
CA THR A 169 15.90 -7.44 -2.48
C THR A 169 15.17 -6.84 -1.27
N ALA A 170 14.49 -7.67 -0.47
CA ALA A 170 13.85 -7.20 0.76
C ALA A 170 14.87 -6.59 1.75
N ALA A 171 16.02 -7.24 1.93
CA ALA A 171 17.12 -6.71 2.74
C ALA A 171 17.68 -5.38 2.16
N ALA A 172 17.74 -5.26 0.84
CA ALA A 172 18.16 -4.01 0.18
C ALA A 172 17.14 -2.87 0.39
N ILE A 173 15.85 -3.16 0.38
CA ILE A 173 14.78 -2.20 0.68
C ILE A 173 14.93 -1.66 2.11
N LYS A 174 15.19 -2.53 3.11
CA LYS A 174 15.46 -2.09 4.48
C LYS A 174 16.64 -1.10 4.53
N ARG A 175 17.78 -1.47 3.93
CA ARG A 175 18.97 -0.58 3.88
C ARG A 175 18.68 0.74 3.17
N LEU A 176 17.85 0.70 2.12
CA LEU A 176 17.44 1.91 1.41
C LEU A 176 16.58 2.81 2.29
N ALA A 177 15.62 2.26 3.04
CA ALA A 177 14.79 3.00 3.99
C ALA A 177 15.65 3.72 5.04
N GLU A 178 16.63 3.01 5.60
CA GLU A 178 17.60 3.55 6.55
C GLU A 178 18.44 4.67 5.91
N LYS A 179 18.99 4.45 4.70
CA LYS A 179 19.80 5.43 3.96
C LYS A 179 19.01 6.70 3.60
N LEU A 180 17.77 6.54 3.21
CA LEU A 180 16.87 7.65 2.89
C LEU A 180 16.35 8.36 4.15
N GLN A 181 16.67 7.84 5.34
CA GLN A 181 16.21 8.34 6.63
C GLN A 181 14.67 8.49 6.65
N ILE A 182 13.98 7.52 6.07
CA ILE A 182 12.53 7.41 6.21
C ILE A 182 12.27 7.08 7.68
N ASN A 183 11.43 7.88 8.33
CA ASN A 183 11.08 7.62 9.73
C ASN A 183 10.09 6.45 9.80
N VAL A 184 10.62 5.21 9.87
CA VAL A 184 9.85 3.98 10.02
C VAL A 184 10.07 3.43 11.42
N GLN A 185 8.99 3.22 12.16
CA GLN A 185 9.11 2.69 13.53
C GLN A 185 9.42 1.19 13.53
N ARG A 186 8.82 0.43 12.61
CA ARG A 186 9.00 -1.03 12.50
C ARG A 186 9.07 -1.48 11.06
N ILE A 187 10.00 -2.39 10.77
CA ILE A 187 10.14 -2.99 9.43
C ILE A 187 10.02 -4.50 9.57
N TYR A 188 9.04 -5.08 8.88
CA TYR A 188 8.79 -6.51 8.87
C TYR A 188 8.93 -7.11 7.49
N LEU A 189 9.33 -8.38 7.44
CA LEU A 189 9.32 -9.20 6.23
C LEU A 189 8.04 -10.04 6.19
N VAL A 190 7.36 -10.02 5.06
CA VAL A 190 6.32 -10.98 4.70
C VAL A 190 6.83 -11.79 3.51
N VAL A 191 6.94 -13.11 3.66
CA VAL A 191 7.27 -13.97 2.53
C VAL A 191 5.98 -14.53 1.97
N ASN A 192 5.68 -14.16 0.73
CA ASN A 192 4.47 -14.53 0.01
C ASN A 192 4.74 -15.65 -1.01
N LYS A 193 3.70 -16.34 -1.46
CA LYS A 193 3.76 -17.45 -2.44
C LYS A 193 4.65 -18.60 -1.96
N VAL A 194 4.61 -18.89 -0.67
CA VAL A 194 5.37 -20.01 -0.11
C VAL A 194 4.72 -21.32 -0.50
N THR A 195 5.48 -22.20 -1.15
CA THR A 195 5.04 -23.52 -1.56
C THR A 195 5.39 -24.57 -0.51
N GLU A 196 4.74 -25.75 -0.60
CA GLU A 196 5.04 -26.93 0.23
C GLU A 196 6.28 -27.70 -0.27
N ASP A 197 7.00 -27.16 -1.25
CA ASP A 197 8.22 -27.74 -1.80
C ASP A 197 9.30 -27.91 -0.72
N GLU A 198 9.86 -29.12 -0.61
CA GLU A 198 10.83 -29.48 0.43
C GLU A 198 12.10 -28.62 0.39
N ASP A 199 12.56 -28.22 -0.82
CA ASP A 199 13.73 -27.37 -0.97
C ASP A 199 13.45 -25.96 -0.44
N VAL A 200 12.25 -25.43 -0.70
CA VAL A 200 11.81 -24.13 -0.16
C VAL A 200 11.75 -24.20 1.36
N GLN A 201 11.11 -25.22 1.93
CA GLN A 201 10.98 -25.38 3.38
C GLN A 201 12.34 -25.52 4.08
N ARG A 202 13.29 -26.20 3.44
CA ARG A 202 14.65 -26.38 3.98
C ARG A 202 15.47 -25.11 3.97
N VAL A 203 15.41 -24.32 2.89
CA VAL A 203 16.31 -23.17 2.65
C VAL A 203 15.76 -21.86 3.19
N LEU A 204 14.43 -21.67 3.16
CA LEU A 204 13.77 -20.41 3.52
C LEU A 204 14.13 -19.90 4.93
N PRO A 205 14.19 -20.73 6.01
CA PRO A 205 14.50 -20.23 7.35
C PRO A 205 15.88 -19.55 7.42
N GLU A 206 16.90 -20.09 6.71
CA GLU A 206 18.22 -19.50 6.66
C GLU A 206 18.26 -18.20 5.85
N LEU A 207 17.55 -18.16 4.72
CA LEU A 207 17.41 -16.95 3.91
C LEU A 207 16.75 -15.82 4.72
N VAL A 208 15.67 -16.11 5.45
CA VAL A 208 14.98 -15.14 6.31
C VAL A 208 15.95 -14.64 7.40
N ARG A 209 16.68 -15.55 8.08
CA ARG A 209 17.66 -15.17 9.11
C ARG A 209 18.74 -14.27 8.55
N SER A 210 19.30 -14.60 7.39
CA SER A 210 20.38 -13.84 6.74
C SER A 210 19.93 -12.45 6.26
N SER A 211 18.63 -12.22 6.06
CA SER A 211 18.09 -10.92 5.65
C SER A 211 18.24 -9.82 6.71
N GLY A 212 18.34 -10.22 7.99
CA GLY A 212 18.32 -9.30 9.12
C GLY A 212 17.00 -8.57 9.32
N LEU A 213 15.92 -9.04 8.67
CA LEU A 213 14.56 -8.52 8.83
C LEU A 213 13.78 -9.37 9.86
N GLU A 214 12.94 -8.73 10.64
CA GLU A 214 11.97 -9.44 11.48
C GLU A 214 10.85 -10.03 10.63
N LEU A 215 10.65 -11.35 10.69
CA LEU A 215 9.59 -12.03 9.96
C LEU A 215 8.23 -11.75 10.61
N ALA A 216 7.32 -11.11 9.85
CA ALA A 216 5.91 -11.00 10.25
C ALA A 216 5.18 -12.34 10.08
N GLY A 217 5.41 -13.01 8.95
CA GLY A 217 4.83 -14.32 8.67
C GLY A 217 5.05 -14.77 7.23
N LEU A 218 4.58 -15.99 6.96
CA LEU A 218 4.62 -16.64 5.66
C LEU A 218 3.19 -16.71 5.12
N VAL A 219 2.98 -16.30 3.87
CA VAL A 219 1.71 -16.44 3.17
C VAL A 219 1.87 -17.55 2.12
N PRO A 220 1.17 -18.67 2.24
CA PRO A 220 1.29 -19.76 1.31
C PRO A 220 0.75 -19.38 -0.08
N GLU A 221 1.22 -20.06 -1.10
CA GLU A 221 0.59 -20.00 -2.42
C GLU A 221 -0.85 -20.52 -2.29
N ASP A 222 -1.79 -19.76 -2.86
CA ASP A 222 -3.21 -20.04 -2.74
C ASP A 222 -3.86 -20.03 -4.12
N GLU A 223 -4.34 -21.20 -4.55
CA GLU A 223 -5.00 -21.35 -5.85
C GLU A 223 -6.29 -20.52 -5.97
N GLN A 224 -6.95 -20.21 -4.85
CA GLN A 224 -8.14 -19.38 -4.87
C GLN A 224 -7.81 -17.94 -5.26
N ILE A 225 -6.66 -17.39 -4.81
CA ILE A 225 -6.19 -16.08 -5.23
C ILE A 225 -6.00 -16.06 -6.75
N ARG A 226 -5.33 -17.09 -7.30
CA ARG A 226 -5.11 -17.20 -8.73
C ARG A 226 -6.43 -17.32 -9.50
N ALA A 227 -7.38 -18.09 -9.00
CA ALA A 227 -8.70 -18.25 -9.62
C ALA A 227 -9.48 -16.93 -9.62
N TYR A 228 -9.41 -16.16 -8.53
CA TYR A 228 -10.07 -14.86 -8.44
C TYR A 228 -9.44 -13.83 -9.38
N ASP A 229 -8.12 -13.78 -9.42
CA ASP A 229 -7.35 -12.87 -10.27
C ASP A 229 -7.62 -13.12 -11.76
N LEU A 230 -7.71 -14.42 -12.15
CA LEU A 230 -8.00 -14.83 -13.53
C LEU A 230 -9.34 -14.28 -14.06
N VAL A 231 -10.34 -14.17 -13.21
CA VAL A 231 -11.68 -13.68 -13.58
C VAL A 231 -11.99 -12.27 -13.10
N GLY A 232 -10.99 -11.58 -12.53
CA GLY A 232 -11.14 -10.22 -12.01
C GLY A 232 -12.06 -10.12 -10.78
N LYS A 233 -12.17 -11.18 -10.00
CA LYS A 233 -12.98 -11.20 -8.79
C LYS A 233 -12.24 -10.55 -7.62
N PRO A 234 -12.90 -9.70 -6.81
CA PRO A 234 -12.26 -8.98 -5.71
C PRO A 234 -11.63 -9.91 -4.66
N ILE A 235 -10.40 -9.63 -4.25
CA ILE A 235 -9.71 -10.36 -3.16
C ILE A 235 -10.46 -10.25 -1.83
N LEU A 236 -11.22 -9.18 -1.63
CA LEU A 236 -12.09 -9.02 -0.45
C LEU A 236 -13.16 -10.11 -0.34
N GLU A 237 -13.52 -10.77 -1.43
CA GLU A 237 -14.53 -11.84 -1.47
C GLU A 237 -13.94 -13.23 -1.22
N LEU A 238 -12.62 -13.37 -1.09
CA LEU A 238 -12.02 -14.68 -0.74
C LEU A 238 -12.67 -15.26 0.52
N PRO A 239 -12.93 -16.58 0.56
CA PRO A 239 -13.50 -17.21 1.74
C PRO A 239 -12.54 -17.10 2.95
N ALA A 240 -13.13 -17.15 4.15
CA ALA A 240 -12.37 -16.97 5.39
C ALA A 240 -11.38 -18.12 5.68
N ASP A 241 -11.59 -19.28 5.08
CA ASP A 241 -10.76 -20.49 5.17
C ASP A 241 -9.67 -20.57 4.10
N SER A 242 -9.58 -19.59 3.18
CA SER A 242 -8.46 -19.47 2.24
C SER A 242 -7.13 -19.46 3.01
N LYS A 243 -6.17 -20.26 2.56
CA LYS A 243 -4.85 -20.39 3.19
C LYS A 243 -4.18 -19.02 3.38
N ALA A 244 -4.27 -18.15 2.38
CA ALA A 244 -3.71 -16.80 2.43
C ALA A 244 -4.47 -15.88 3.40
N VAL A 245 -5.80 -15.99 3.49
CA VAL A 245 -6.60 -15.22 4.45
C VAL A 245 -6.26 -15.60 5.88
N VAL A 246 -6.14 -16.90 6.17
CA VAL A 246 -5.75 -17.41 7.49
C VAL A 246 -4.35 -16.94 7.87
N ALA A 247 -3.38 -17.07 6.97
CA ALA A 247 -2.01 -16.61 7.22
C ALA A 247 -1.96 -15.08 7.45
N MET A 248 -2.69 -14.32 6.64
CA MET A 248 -2.70 -12.87 6.75
C MET A 248 -3.36 -12.37 8.05
N LYS A 249 -4.34 -13.12 8.59
CA LYS A 249 -4.90 -12.83 9.91
C LYS A 249 -3.82 -12.83 10.99
N VAL A 250 -2.98 -13.86 11.06
CA VAL A 250 -1.88 -13.95 12.03
C VAL A 250 -0.87 -12.80 11.85
N ILE A 251 -0.53 -12.49 10.58
CA ILE A 251 0.36 -11.38 10.27
C ILE A 251 -0.23 -10.05 10.75
N CYS A 252 -1.50 -9.78 10.47
CA CYS A 252 -2.17 -8.55 10.86
C CYS A 252 -2.30 -8.42 12.38
N GLU A 253 -2.57 -9.51 13.11
CA GLU A 253 -2.56 -9.53 14.57
C GLU A 253 -1.20 -9.10 15.12
N LYS A 254 -0.09 -9.52 14.50
CA LYS A 254 1.26 -9.11 14.88
C LYS A 254 1.56 -7.64 14.56
N VAL A 255 1.14 -7.15 13.39
CA VAL A 255 1.59 -5.84 12.88
C VAL A 255 0.61 -4.69 13.06
N CYS A 256 -0.68 -4.97 13.37
CA CYS A 256 -1.74 -3.97 13.48
C CYS A 256 -2.33 -3.81 14.88
N LEU A 257 -2.10 -4.75 15.81
CA LEU A 257 -2.72 -4.78 17.15
C LEU A 257 -1.69 -4.43 18.22
N TRP A 258 -1.37 -3.13 18.35
CA TRP A 258 -0.55 -2.58 19.44
C TRP A 258 -0.87 -1.10 19.69
#